data_406ba65777a133de68947f0b495bf93c
#
_entry.id   406ba65777a133de68947f0b495bf93c
#
_cell.length_a   1.000
_cell.length_b   1.000
_cell.length_c   1.000
_cell.angle_alpha   90.00
_cell.angle_beta   90.00
_cell.angle_gamma   90.00
#
_symmetry.space_group_name_H-M   'P 1'
#
loop_
_entity.id
_entity.type
_entity.pdbx_description
1 polymer ?
#
loop_
_entity_poly.entity_id
_entity_poly.type
_entity_poly.pdbx_seq_one_letter_code
_entity_poly.pdbx_strand_id
1 'polypeptide(L)'
;MKKVFNLGMLLMLSFTLMSSMCSSDDDDGSTNNNSQQIAEIENTVESGTWRITNFNDSGQNETSDFNGYTFNFGADGVLTATNGTNTYTGTWSVTEDSSSSDDSSSDDDIDFNIFFSSPEIFAELSDDWDILSHSSNQIQLIDISGGNGGTDYLTFTKQ
;
A
#
# COMPACT_ATOMS: atom_id res chain seq x y z
N MET A 1 -35.54 67.25 0.44
CA MET A 1 -35.36 67.73 1.84
C MET A 1 -34.77 66.54 2.65
N LYS A 2 -33.76 66.88 3.40
CA LYS A 2 -33.09 66.08 4.45
C LYS A 2 -32.16 64.95 4.01
N LYS A 3 -30.91 65.32 3.97
CA LYS A 3 -29.70 64.47 4.14
C LYS A 3 -29.73 63.79 5.52
N VAL A 4 -29.34 62.53 5.57
CA VAL A 4 -28.78 61.98 6.81
C VAL A 4 -27.51 61.28 6.44
N PHE A 5 -26.43 61.81 6.88
CA PHE A 5 -25.09 61.31 7.02
C PHE A 5 -25.12 60.21 8.09
N ASN A 6 -24.58 59.08 7.82
CA ASN A 6 -24.18 58.21 8.92
C ASN A 6 -22.79 57.68 8.71
N LEU A 7 -22.02 58.17 9.58
CA LEU A 7 -20.61 58.06 9.86
C LEU A 7 -20.26 56.65 10.30
N GLY A 8 -19.28 56.16 9.70
CA GLY A 8 -18.20 55.41 10.13
C GLY A 8 -18.32 54.24 11.05
N MET A 9 -17.69 53.27 10.93
CA MET A 9 -16.83 52.67 11.95
C MET A 9 -15.84 51.72 11.27
N LEU A 10 -14.68 52.27 11.08
CA LEU A 10 -13.48 51.54 10.65
C LEU A 10 -13.03 50.65 11.81
N LEU A 11 -13.35 49.35 11.73
CA LEU A 11 -12.86 48.38 12.68
C LEU A 11 -11.52 47.80 12.15
N MET A 12 -10.43 48.35 12.64
CA MET A 12 -9.08 47.78 12.46
C MET A 12 -8.99 46.47 13.21
N LEU A 13 -9.08 45.36 12.51
CA LEU A 13 -8.78 44.04 13.04
C LEU A 13 -7.27 43.81 12.93
N SER A 14 -6.57 44.09 14.02
CA SER A 14 -5.13 43.77 14.16
C SER A 14 -4.95 42.27 14.25
N PHE A 15 -4.44 41.68 13.19
CA PHE A 15 -3.99 40.29 13.14
C PHE A 15 -2.66 40.16 13.88
N THR A 16 -2.69 39.72 15.12
CA THR A 16 -1.48 39.30 15.84
C THR A 16 -1.03 37.95 15.32
N LEU A 17 0.04 37.95 14.52
CA LEU A 17 0.81 36.77 14.18
C LEU A 17 1.49 36.23 15.45
N MET A 18 0.93 35.20 16.05
CA MET A 18 1.66 34.36 16.98
C MET A 18 2.50 33.40 16.17
N SER A 19 3.77 33.73 16.01
CA SER A 19 4.81 32.80 15.64
C SER A 19 5.06 31.86 16.83
N SER A 20 4.46 30.67 16.78
CA SER A 20 4.90 29.55 17.59
C SER A 20 6.23 29.07 17.02
N MET A 21 7.30 29.41 17.70
CA MET A 21 8.56 28.67 17.58
C MET A 21 8.29 27.28 18.16
N CYS A 22 8.04 26.28 17.30
CA CYS A 22 8.26 24.91 17.68
C CYS A 22 9.76 24.70 17.79
N SER A 23 10.21 24.40 18.99
CA SER A 23 11.52 23.81 19.25
C SER A 23 11.62 22.52 18.45
N SER A 24 12.68 22.40 17.69
CA SER A 24 13.15 21.13 17.14
C SER A 24 13.52 20.24 18.32
N ASP A 25 12.75 19.22 18.59
CA ASP A 25 13.26 17.99 19.17
C ASP A 25 13.39 17.03 18.00
N ASP A 26 14.63 16.83 17.58
CA ASP A 26 15.06 15.75 16.71
C ASP A 26 14.91 14.44 17.50
N ASP A 27 13.86 13.67 17.19
CA ASP A 27 13.82 12.20 17.23
C ASP A 27 12.40 11.78 16.81
N ASP A 28 12.22 11.40 15.57
CA ASP A 28 11.29 10.37 15.07
C ASP A 28 11.06 10.50 13.56
N GLY A 29 12.13 10.41 12.77
CA GLY A 29 12.03 10.51 11.30
C GLY A 29 11.54 9.24 10.61
N SER A 30 11.58 8.07 11.25
CA SER A 30 11.33 6.79 10.58
C SER A 30 9.85 6.41 10.55
N THR A 31 9.16 6.47 11.65
CA THR A 31 7.74 6.06 11.77
C THR A 31 6.76 6.86 10.88
N ASN A 32 7.04 8.13 10.62
CA ASN A 32 6.18 8.96 9.78
C ASN A 32 6.31 8.63 8.28
N ASN A 33 7.48 8.15 7.85
CA ASN A 33 7.73 7.81 6.46
C ASN A 33 7.04 6.50 6.09
N ASN A 34 7.13 5.46 6.92
CA ASN A 34 6.50 4.16 6.68
C ASN A 34 4.98 4.27 6.63
N SER A 35 4.36 4.98 7.59
CA SER A 35 2.91 5.17 7.58
C SER A 35 2.39 5.92 6.34
N GLN A 36 3.16 6.86 5.79
CA GLN A 36 2.82 7.54 4.55
C GLN A 36 2.96 6.62 3.34
N GLN A 37 4.03 5.82 3.30
CA GLN A 37 4.29 4.86 2.23
C GLN A 37 3.26 3.75 2.21
N ILE A 38 2.90 3.18 3.37
CA ILE A 38 1.81 2.22 3.52
C ILE A 38 0.52 2.78 2.94
N ALA A 39 0.10 3.98 3.36
CA ALA A 39 -1.12 4.61 2.87
C ALA A 39 -1.09 4.88 1.34
N GLU A 40 0.07 5.20 0.77
CA GLU A 40 0.24 5.38 -0.68
C GLU A 40 0.06 4.06 -1.44
N ILE A 41 0.66 2.98 -0.92
CA ILE A 41 0.54 1.64 -1.50
C ILE A 41 -0.92 1.17 -1.42
N GLU A 42 -1.56 1.25 -0.25
CA GLU A 42 -2.96 0.89 -0.06
C GLU A 42 -3.88 1.65 -1.02
N ASN A 43 -3.78 2.98 -1.09
CA ASN A 43 -4.54 3.80 -2.02
C ASN A 43 -4.33 3.40 -3.49
N THR A 44 -3.11 2.99 -3.83
CA THR A 44 -2.76 2.57 -5.18
C THR A 44 -3.44 1.25 -5.54
N VAL A 45 -3.38 0.24 -4.66
CA VAL A 45 -3.95 -1.09 -4.95
C VAL A 45 -5.45 -1.10 -4.89
N GLU A 46 -6.06 -0.35 -3.98
CA GLU A 46 -7.51 -0.20 -3.88
C GLU A 46 -8.13 0.49 -5.11
N SER A 47 -7.36 1.32 -5.80
CA SER A 47 -7.86 2.14 -6.90
C SER A 47 -7.91 1.38 -8.23
N GLY A 48 -8.67 0.30 -8.33
CA GLY A 48 -8.90 -0.36 -9.61
C GLY A 48 -8.82 -1.88 -9.56
N THR A 49 -8.59 -2.49 -10.72
CA THR A 49 -8.51 -3.94 -10.87
C THR A 49 -7.16 -4.35 -11.41
N TRP A 50 -6.69 -5.49 -10.95
CA TRP A 50 -5.34 -5.96 -11.19
C TRP A 50 -5.35 -7.36 -11.83
N ARG A 51 -4.26 -7.70 -12.47
CA ARG A 51 -3.99 -9.06 -12.95
C ARG A 51 -2.58 -9.46 -12.60
N ILE A 52 -2.34 -10.73 -12.35
CA ILE A 52 -1.00 -11.27 -12.23
C ILE A 52 -0.36 -11.32 -13.62
N THR A 53 0.83 -10.76 -13.74
CA THR A 53 1.62 -10.74 -14.98
C THR A 53 2.94 -11.49 -14.85
N ASN A 54 3.33 -11.80 -13.62
CA ASN A 54 4.41 -12.71 -13.29
C ASN A 54 4.11 -13.37 -11.96
N PHE A 55 4.21 -14.68 -11.91
CA PHE A 55 4.33 -15.48 -10.69
C PHE A 55 5.35 -16.56 -10.94
N ASN A 56 6.41 -16.52 -10.14
CA ASN A 56 7.48 -17.50 -10.18
C ASN A 56 7.68 -18.00 -8.76
N ASP A 57 7.35 -19.26 -8.54
CA ASP A 57 7.55 -19.97 -7.29
C ASP A 57 8.81 -20.83 -7.41
N SER A 58 9.84 -20.50 -6.66
CA SER A 58 11.08 -21.25 -6.55
C SER A 58 11.71 -21.66 -7.91
N GLY A 59 11.60 -20.75 -8.89
CA GLY A 59 12.09 -20.95 -10.26
C GLY A 59 11.09 -21.62 -11.21
N GLN A 60 9.87 -21.94 -10.75
CA GLN A 60 8.76 -22.43 -11.58
C GLN A 60 7.87 -21.24 -11.99
N ASN A 61 7.62 -21.09 -13.30
CA ASN A 61 6.72 -20.04 -13.76
C ASN A 61 5.27 -20.54 -13.79
N GLU A 62 4.45 -20.02 -12.89
CA GLU A 62 3.05 -20.41 -12.69
C GLU A 62 2.06 -19.29 -13.06
N THR A 63 2.56 -18.24 -13.71
CA THR A 63 1.74 -17.09 -14.17
C THR A 63 0.50 -17.52 -14.95
N SER A 64 0.60 -18.61 -15.73
CA SER A 64 -0.50 -19.09 -16.56
C SER A 64 -1.73 -19.54 -15.78
N ASP A 65 -1.58 -19.94 -14.53
CA ASP A 65 -2.64 -20.48 -13.69
C ASP A 65 -3.63 -19.40 -13.26
N PHE A 66 -3.20 -18.16 -13.32
CA PHE A 66 -4.02 -16.97 -13.04
C PHE A 66 -4.58 -16.29 -14.29
N ASN A 67 -4.44 -16.90 -15.47
CA ASN A 67 -4.95 -16.33 -16.70
C ASN A 67 -6.49 -16.15 -16.66
N GLY A 68 -6.92 -14.94 -16.99
CA GLY A 68 -8.33 -14.56 -17.00
C GLY A 68 -8.86 -14.11 -15.63
N TYR A 69 -8.07 -14.22 -14.56
CA TYR A 69 -8.46 -13.68 -13.27
C TYR A 69 -8.16 -12.18 -13.16
N THR A 70 -9.10 -11.50 -12.56
CA THR A 70 -9.00 -10.10 -12.13
C THR A 70 -9.00 -10.06 -10.61
N PHE A 71 -8.07 -9.32 -10.03
CA PHE A 71 -7.91 -9.14 -8.59
C PHE A 71 -8.42 -7.76 -8.20
N ASN A 72 -9.12 -7.70 -7.08
CA ASN A 72 -9.60 -6.46 -6.47
C ASN A 72 -9.21 -6.45 -5.00
N PHE A 73 -8.48 -5.44 -4.59
CA PHE A 73 -8.05 -5.19 -3.22
C PHE A 73 -9.09 -4.25 -2.58
N GLY A 74 -9.90 -4.76 -1.68
CA GLY A 74 -10.92 -3.97 -0.99
C GLY A 74 -10.37 -3.22 0.20
N ALA A 75 -10.87 -2.01 0.46
CA ALA A 75 -10.50 -1.19 1.62
C ALA A 75 -10.85 -1.83 2.99
N ASP A 76 -11.58 -2.93 2.97
CA ASP A 76 -11.89 -3.74 4.15
C ASP A 76 -10.87 -4.89 4.39
N GLY A 77 -9.76 -4.90 3.64
CA GLY A 77 -8.75 -5.96 3.70
C GLY A 77 -9.15 -7.24 2.97
N VAL A 78 -10.23 -7.23 2.20
CA VAL A 78 -10.67 -8.38 1.41
C VAL A 78 -10.01 -8.35 0.04
N LEU A 79 -9.37 -9.46 -0.34
CA LEU A 79 -8.83 -9.68 -1.68
C LEU A 79 -9.77 -10.61 -2.46
N THR A 80 -10.31 -10.11 -3.56
CA THR A 80 -11.20 -10.90 -4.42
C THR A 80 -10.53 -11.20 -5.77
N ALA A 81 -10.47 -12.46 -6.15
CA ALA A 81 -10.01 -12.91 -7.46
C ALA A 81 -11.18 -13.53 -8.24
N THR A 82 -11.48 -13.02 -9.43
CA THR A 82 -12.58 -13.52 -10.26
C THR A 82 -12.22 -13.62 -11.74
N ASN A 83 -12.74 -14.67 -12.40
CA ASN A 83 -12.69 -14.80 -13.85
C ASN A 83 -14.07 -14.73 -14.50
N GLY A 84 -15.08 -14.21 -13.78
CA GLY A 84 -16.47 -14.11 -14.22
C GLY A 84 -17.28 -15.40 -13.99
N THR A 85 -16.63 -16.54 -13.83
CA THR A 85 -17.29 -17.83 -13.53
C THR A 85 -17.03 -18.25 -12.08
N ASN A 86 -15.78 -18.16 -11.66
CA ASN A 86 -15.33 -18.49 -10.31
C ASN A 86 -14.91 -17.20 -9.60
N THR A 87 -15.17 -17.16 -8.30
CA THR A 87 -14.72 -16.08 -7.42
C THR A 87 -14.12 -16.69 -6.18
N TYR A 88 -12.90 -16.29 -5.86
CA TYR A 88 -12.18 -16.68 -4.65
C TYR A 88 -11.92 -15.44 -3.81
N THR A 89 -11.98 -15.63 -2.51
CA THR A 89 -11.83 -14.54 -1.54
C THR A 89 -10.72 -14.90 -0.58
N GLY A 90 -9.81 -13.98 -0.44
CA GLY A 90 -8.72 -13.98 0.52
C GLY A 90 -8.69 -12.70 1.33
N THR A 91 -7.57 -12.43 1.96
CA THR A 91 -7.30 -11.17 2.66
C THR A 91 -5.97 -10.58 2.18
N TRP A 92 -5.82 -9.29 2.38
CA TRP A 92 -4.58 -8.56 2.13
C TRP A 92 -4.39 -7.45 3.15
N SER A 93 -3.15 -7.05 3.35
CA SER A 93 -2.79 -5.86 4.14
C SER A 93 -1.38 -5.39 3.77
N VAL A 94 -1.09 -4.14 4.08
CA VAL A 94 0.27 -3.59 4.04
C VAL A 94 0.63 -3.21 5.47
N THR A 95 1.74 -3.74 5.98
CA THR A 95 2.15 -3.56 7.39
C THR A 95 3.62 -3.23 7.49
N GLU A 96 4.01 -2.59 8.58
CA GLU A 96 5.44 -2.48 8.92
C GLU A 96 5.96 -3.86 9.32
N ASP A 97 7.13 -4.26 8.80
CA ASP A 97 7.82 -5.44 9.30
C ASP A 97 8.19 -5.24 10.78
N SER A 98 7.86 -6.23 11.59
CA SER A 98 8.16 -6.22 13.01
C SER A 98 9.55 -6.75 13.35
N SER A 99 10.31 -7.21 12.37
CA SER A 99 11.67 -7.73 12.57
C SER A 99 12.67 -6.58 12.67
N SER A 100 12.82 -6.03 13.85
CA SER A 100 13.86 -5.06 14.21
C SER A 100 15.24 -5.72 14.19
N SER A 101 15.79 -5.97 13.03
CA SER A 101 17.16 -6.42 12.81
C SER A 101 17.87 -5.48 11.86
N ASP A 102 18.36 -4.37 12.45
CA ASP A 102 19.63 -3.74 12.12
C ASP A 102 20.02 -3.70 10.63
N ASP A 103 20.00 -2.48 10.03
CA ASP A 103 20.87 -2.05 8.95
C ASP A 103 20.42 -2.34 7.51
N SER A 104 19.13 -2.10 7.17
CA SER A 104 18.68 -2.12 5.77
C SER A 104 17.87 -0.88 5.42
N SER A 105 17.98 -0.48 4.16
CA SER A 105 17.31 0.67 3.55
C SER A 105 15.78 0.63 3.73
N SER A 106 15.18 1.77 3.87
CA SER A 106 13.78 2.07 4.19
C SER A 106 12.68 1.41 3.33
N ASP A 107 13.00 0.58 2.38
CA ASP A 107 12.04 -0.16 1.54
C ASP A 107 11.83 -1.61 2.03
N ASP A 108 12.73 -2.12 2.91
CA ASP A 108 12.66 -3.48 3.47
C ASP A 108 11.80 -3.55 4.74
N ASP A 109 11.21 -2.44 5.17
CA ASP A 109 10.45 -2.35 6.43
C ASP A 109 8.93 -2.46 6.23
N ILE A 110 8.46 -2.81 5.03
CA ILE A 110 7.02 -2.86 4.71
C ILE A 110 6.67 -4.15 3.97
N ASP A 111 5.79 -4.95 4.59
CA ASP A 111 5.26 -6.17 4.04
C ASP A 111 3.95 -5.96 3.31
N PHE A 112 3.81 -6.64 2.18
CA PHE A 112 2.56 -6.79 1.44
C PHE A 112 1.99 -8.18 1.68
N ASN A 113 1.11 -8.32 2.65
CA ASN A 113 0.58 -9.60 3.06
C ASN A 113 -0.58 -10.05 2.16
N ILE A 114 -0.55 -11.29 1.70
CA ILE A 114 -1.64 -11.95 0.96
C ILE A 114 -1.97 -13.27 1.64
N PHE A 115 -3.27 -13.60 1.73
CA PHE A 115 -3.70 -14.88 2.23
C PHE A 115 -4.95 -15.39 1.51
N PHE A 116 -4.86 -16.61 0.95
CA PHE A 116 -5.98 -17.41 0.46
C PHE A 116 -5.96 -18.79 1.11
N SER A 117 -7.08 -19.21 1.67
CA SER A 117 -7.17 -20.56 2.27
C SER A 117 -7.42 -21.68 1.25
N SER A 118 -7.91 -21.35 0.08
CA SER A 118 -8.26 -22.26 -1.01
C SER A 118 -8.66 -21.51 -2.28
N PRO A 119 -8.64 -22.17 -3.47
CA PRO A 119 -8.04 -23.47 -3.73
C PRO A 119 -6.51 -23.41 -3.65
N GLU A 120 -5.83 -24.57 -3.73
CA GLU A 120 -4.38 -24.72 -3.58
C GLU A 120 -3.59 -23.71 -4.45
N ILE A 121 -3.92 -23.55 -5.71
CA ILE A 121 -3.31 -22.58 -6.66
C ILE A 121 -3.36 -21.13 -6.16
N PHE A 122 -4.39 -20.72 -5.41
CA PHE A 122 -4.45 -19.39 -4.79
C PHE A 122 -3.75 -19.36 -3.42
N ALA A 123 -3.71 -20.49 -2.72
CA ALA A 123 -2.98 -20.60 -1.46
C ALA A 123 -1.47 -20.40 -1.64
N GLU A 124 -0.94 -20.69 -2.83
CA GLU A 124 0.46 -20.45 -3.22
C GLU A 124 0.81 -18.96 -3.33
N LEU A 125 -0.19 -18.06 -3.43
CA LEU A 125 0.04 -16.62 -3.35
C LEU A 125 0.16 -16.10 -1.92
N SER A 126 -0.07 -16.97 -0.92
CA SER A 126 -0.17 -16.54 0.49
C SER A 126 1.21 -16.44 1.10
N ASP A 127 1.62 -15.20 1.35
CA ASP A 127 2.90 -14.88 1.99
C ASP A 127 2.88 -13.47 2.57
N ASP A 128 3.91 -13.14 3.35
CA ASP A 128 4.34 -11.82 3.75
C ASP A 128 5.44 -11.34 2.77
N TRP A 129 4.98 -10.79 1.66
CA TRP A 129 5.84 -10.38 0.55
C TRP A 129 6.57 -9.07 0.83
N ASP A 130 7.86 -9.03 0.55
CA ASP A 130 8.63 -7.79 0.44
C ASP A 130 8.24 -7.00 -0.81
N ILE A 131 8.20 -5.67 -0.72
CA ILE A 131 7.89 -4.80 -1.86
C ILE A 131 9.15 -4.47 -2.63
N LEU A 132 9.40 -5.18 -3.73
CA LEU A 132 10.55 -4.91 -4.61
C LEU A 132 10.42 -3.56 -5.34
N SER A 133 9.21 -3.21 -5.79
CA SER A 133 8.89 -1.89 -6.35
C SER A 133 7.39 -1.69 -6.52
N HIS A 134 6.95 -0.45 -6.49
CA HIS A 134 5.57 -0.08 -6.80
C HIS A 134 5.47 1.17 -7.66
N SER A 135 4.37 1.28 -8.39
CA SER A 135 3.99 2.43 -9.21
C SER A 135 2.46 2.53 -9.30
N SER A 136 1.92 3.55 -9.93
CA SER A 136 0.48 3.71 -10.11
C SER A 136 -0.22 2.55 -10.86
N ASN A 137 0.53 1.69 -11.55
CA ASN A 137 0.00 0.62 -12.40
C ASN A 137 0.69 -0.74 -12.26
N GLN A 138 1.66 -0.87 -11.38
CA GLN A 138 2.38 -2.12 -11.15
C GLN A 138 2.86 -2.21 -9.71
N ILE A 139 2.76 -3.42 -9.13
CA ILE A 139 3.40 -3.79 -7.86
C ILE A 139 4.19 -5.05 -8.11
N GLN A 140 5.46 -5.02 -7.76
CA GLN A 140 6.37 -6.14 -7.82
C GLN A 140 6.76 -6.55 -6.41
N LEU A 141 6.53 -7.81 -6.11
CA LEU A 141 6.75 -8.43 -4.82
C LEU A 141 7.80 -9.52 -4.95
N ILE A 142 8.52 -9.74 -3.88
CA ILE A 142 9.53 -10.80 -3.75
C ILE A 142 9.39 -11.45 -2.38
N ASP A 143 9.60 -12.76 -2.31
CA ASP A 143 9.89 -13.48 -1.07
C ASP A 143 11.23 -14.18 -1.20
N ILE A 144 12.05 -14.10 -0.19
CA ILE A 144 13.34 -14.78 -0.10
C ILE A 144 13.27 -15.76 1.06
N SER A 145 12.71 -16.93 0.79
CA SER A 145 12.61 -17.99 1.78
C SER A 145 13.99 -18.45 2.25
N GLY A 146 14.19 -18.46 3.56
CA GLY A 146 15.43 -18.93 4.17
C GLY A 146 15.62 -20.46 4.03
N GLY A 147 16.84 -20.93 4.20
CA GLY A 147 17.16 -22.35 4.24
C GLY A 147 17.27 -22.98 2.84
N ASN A 148 16.40 -23.95 2.52
CA ASN A 148 16.31 -24.59 1.20
C ASN A 148 15.20 -23.98 0.34
N GLY A 149 14.58 -22.90 0.80
CA GLY A 149 13.58 -22.15 0.06
C GLY A 149 14.20 -21.49 -1.17
N GLY A 150 13.37 -21.14 -2.12
CA GLY A 150 13.76 -20.41 -3.31
C GLY A 150 13.64 -18.89 -3.11
N THR A 151 13.58 -18.22 -4.23
CA THR A 151 13.15 -16.83 -4.30
C THR A 151 11.92 -16.78 -5.17
N ASP A 152 10.86 -16.22 -4.63
CA ASP A 152 9.57 -16.12 -5.29
C ASP A 152 9.33 -14.69 -5.76
N TYR A 153 8.65 -14.56 -6.87
CA TYR A 153 8.35 -13.27 -7.48
C TYR A 153 6.90 -13.20 -7.87
N LEU A 154 6.20 -12.17 -7.43
CA LEU A 154 4.82 -11.90 -7.78
C LEU A 154 4.68 -10.48 -8.33
N THR A 155 4.04 -10.34 -9.49
CA THR A 155 3.80 -9.02 -10.09
C THR A 155 2.33 -8.84 -10.43
N PHE A 156 1.72 -7.84 -9.85
CA PHE A 156 0.41 -7.35 -10.24
C PHE A 156 0.55 -6.15 -11.17
N THR A 157 -0.24 -6.15 -12.24
CA THR A 157 -0.34 -5.01 -13.18
C THR A 157 -1.80 -4.58 -13.29
N LYS A 158 -2.04 -3.30 -13.21
CA LYS A 158 -3.37 -2.68 -13.29
C LYS A 158 -3.97 -2.85 -14.68
N GLN A 159 -5.27 -3.08 -14.74
CA GLN A 159 -6.04 -3.18 -15.99
C GLN A 159 -6.67 -1.85 -16.39
#